data_c0f2d7477296710720d5be3fcd63e98d
#
_entry.id   c0f2d7477296710720d5be3fcd63e98d
#
_cell.length_a   1.000
_cell.length_b   1.000
_cell.length_c   1.000
_cell.angle_alpha   90.00
_cell.angle_beta   90.00
_cell.angle_gamma   90.00
#
_symmetry.space_group_name_H-M   'P 1'
#
loop_
_entity.id
_entity.type
_entity.pdbx_description
1 polymer ?
#
loop_
_entity_poly.entity_id
_entity_poly.type
_entity_poly.pdbx_seq_one_letter_code
_entity_poly.pdbx_strand_id
1 'polypeptide(L)' 'MALLDDAMEVLRNLPENVQRNAARAILDYAATYEEDQARA' A
#
# COMPACT_ATOMS: atom_id res chain seq x y z
N MET A 1 -0.83 -6.01 18.67
CA MET A 1 -1.44 -6.16 17.36
C MET A 1 -1.12 -4.95 16.50
N ALA A 2 -0.51 -5.17 15.39
CA ALA A 2 -0.15 -4.07 14.51
C ALA A 2 -1.06 -4.08 13.29
N LEU A 3 -1.69 -2.94 13.03
CA LEU A 3 -2.54 -2.79 11.85
C LEU A 3 -1.76 -3.07 10.57
N LEU A 4 -0.51 -2.65 10.56
CA LEU A 4 0.35 -2.87 9.40
C LEU A 4 0.60 -4.36 9.16
N ASP A 5 0.84 -5.11 10.24
CA ASP A 5 1.05 -6.55 10.12
C ASP A 5 -0.19 -7.24 9.58
N ASP A 6 -1.36 -6.82 10.06
CA ASP A 6 -2.62 -7.38 9.59
C ASP A 6 -2.83 -7.08 8.11
N ALA A 7 -2.53 -5.86 7.70
CA ALA A 7 -2.69 -5.46 6.31
C ALA A 7 -1.77 -6.27 5.39
N MET A 8 -0.54 -6.49 5.82
CA MET A 8 0.41 -7.27 5.04
C MET A 8 -0.02 -8.73 4.91
N GLU A 9 -0.59 -9.28 5.98
CA GLU A 9 -1.07 -10.64 5.94
C GLU A 9 -2.23 -10.79 4.95
N VAL A 10 -3.17 -9.85 4.99
CA VAL A 10 -4.29 -9.85 4.06
C VAL A 10 -3.79 -9.75 2.63
N LEU A 11 -2.86 -8.85 2.38
CA LEU A 11 -2.26 -8.67 1.06
C LEU A 11 -1.64 -9.95 0.54
N ARG A 12 -0.92 -10.64 1.42
CA ARG A 12 -0.22 -11.87 1.04
C ARG A 12 -1.18 -12.98 0.64
N ASN A 13 -2.39 -12.96 1.19
CA ASN A 13 -3.38 -13.98 0.94
C ASN A 13 -4.31 -13.67 -0.22
N LEU A 14 -4.19 -12.49 -0.82
CA LEU A 14 -5.03 -12.11 -1.95
C LEU A 14 -4.58 -12.81 -3.23
N PRO A 15 -5.51 -13.02 -4.18
CA PRO A 15 -5.12 -13.51 -5.51
C PRO A 15 -4.11 -12.56 -6.15
N GLU A 16 -3.28 -13.10 -7.03
CA GLU A 16 -2.17 -12.33 -7.59
C GLU A 16 -2.62 -11.05 -8.28
N ASN A 17 -3.70 -11.12 -9.05
CA ASN A 17 -4.18 -9.92 -9.76
C ASN A 17 -4.66 -8.86 -8.78
N VAL A 18 -5.35 -9.26 -7.73
CA VAL A 18 -5.83 -8.33 -6.72
C VAL A 18 -4.66 -7.78 -5.90
N GLN A 19 -3.70 -8.65 -5.60
CA GLN A 19 -2.51 -8.24 -4.86
C GLN A 19 -1.74 -7.17 -5.62
N ARG A 20 -1.61 -7.35 -6.93
CA ARG A 20 -0.91 -6.38 -7.77
C ARG A 20 -1.63 -5.04 -7.80
N ASN A 21 -2.95 -5.07 -7.91
CA ASN A 21 -3.74 -3.83 -7.91
C ASN A 21 -3.62 -3.11 -6.57
N ALA A 22 -3.65 -3.85 -5.48
CA ALA A 22 -3.52 -3.26 -4.15
C ALA A 22 -2.14 -2.64 -3.96
N ALA A 23 -1.10 -3.34 -4.42
CA ALA A 23 0.26 -2.83 -4.31
C ALA A 23 0.41 -1.53 -5.09
N ARG A 24 -0.21 -1.46 -6.27
CA ARG A 24 -0.15 -0.25 -7.09
C ARG A 24 -0.83 0.91 -6.38
N ALA A 25 -1.97 0.65 -5.73
CA ALA A 25 -2.67 1.69 -4.99
C ALA A 25 -1.81 2.23 -3.85
N ILE A 26 -1.11 1.32 -3.17
CA ILE A 26 -0.23 1.72 -2.07
C ILE A 26 0.91 2.59 -2.59
N LEU A 27 1.49 2.22 -3.70
CA LEU A 27 2.58 2.99 -4.28
C LEU A 27 2.12 4.38 -4.73
N ASP A 28 0.92 4.45 -5.31
CA ASP A 28 0.35 5.73 -5.71
C ASP A 28 0.11 6.62 -4.50
N TYR A 29 -0.41 6.04 -3.44
CA TYR A 29 -0.66 6.79 -2.22
C TYR A 29 0.63 7.32 -1.63
N ALA A 30 1.65 6.47 -1.58
CA ALA A 30 2.94 6.86 -1.03
C ALA A 30 3.59 7.95 -1.86
N ALA A 31 3.46 7.87 -3.17
CA ALA A 31 4.02 8.89 -4.07
C ALA A 31 3.36 10.24 -3.82
N THR A 32 2.05 10.25 -3.64
CA THR A 32 1.32 11.48 -3.35
C THR A 32 1.77 12.09 -2.03
N TYR A 33 1.94 11.24 -1.02
CA TYR A 33 2.40 11.68 0.28
C TYR A 33 3.78 12.31 0.20
N GLU A 34 4.67 11.69 -0.55
CA GLU A 34 6.04 12.21 -0.71
C GLU A 34 6.06 13.53 -1.45
N GLU A 35 5.17 13.69 -2.43
CA GLU A 35 5.07 14.96 -3.14
C GLU A 35 4.64 16.08 -2.20
N ASP A 36 3.67 15.80 -1.35
CA ASP A 36 3.19 16.79 -0.38
C ASP A 36 4.30 17.18 0.58
N GLN A 37 5.09 16.21 1.03
CA GLN A 37 6.20 16.50 1.93
C GLN A 37 7.27 17.31 1.25
N ALA A 38 7.56 17.02 0.00
CA ALA A 38 8.58 17.76 -0.75
C ALA A 38 8.15 19.21 -0.99
N ARG A 39 6.86 19.42 -1.14
CA ARG A 39 6.33 20.75 -1.39
C ARG A 39 6.36 21.63 -0.15
N ALA A 40 6.25 21.00 1.01
CA ALA A 40 6.29 21.74 2.26
C ALA A 40 7.69 22.21 2.59
#